data_05ed2f4af11858ff32b0a3ed1c50fc4d
#
_entry.id   05ed2f4af11858ff32b0a3ed1c50fc4d
#
_cell.length_a   1.000
_cell.length_b   1.000
_cell.length_c   1.000
_cell.angle_alpha   90.00
_cell.angle_beta   90.00
_cell.angle_gamma   90.00
#
_symmetry.space_group_name_H-M   'P 1'
#
loop_
_entity.id
_entity.type
_entity.pdbx_description
1 polymer ?
#
loop_
_entity_poly.entity_id
_entity_poly.type
_entity_poly.pdbx_seq_one_letter_code
_entity_poly.pdbx_strand_id
1 'polypeptide(L)'
;VCSDGVSLQSYLSSLLEPYEDPENSNVTVGFNKEVTLENCIYFNDSFQDEADVEKELSGVQQQEKIYTVGAGDTLWSIAQKNDLTFRGLCELDTNFKGAPLNEKSNIQAGDELIVTKQEATLEVRITKVETWQEEIPYTTETTTSNEYTVGTKKTVQNGVNGLRQITAQRVYNTDGIQLSQKI
;
A
#
# COMPACT_ATOMS: atom_id res chain seq x y z
N VAL A 1 -10.02 28.33 3.97
CA VAL A 1 -10.65 28.67 2.69
C VAL A 1 -9.67 29.49 1.86
N CYS A 2 -9.35 29.06 0.63
CA CYS A 2 -8.47 29.79 -0.28
C CYS A 2 -9.25 30.85 -1.06
N SER A 3 -8.66 32.02 -1.29
CA SER A 3 -9.27 33.12 -2.04
C SER A 3 -9.21 32.89 -3.56
N ASP A 4 -8.25 32.08 -4.05
CA ASP A 4 -8.07 31.75 -5.47
C ASP A 4 -8.17 30.24 -5.71
N GLY A 5 -9.36 29.80 -6.15
CA GLY A 5 -9.60 28.39 -6.47
C GLY A 5 -8.90 27.92 -7.74
N VAL A 6 -8.56 28.83 -8.68
CA VAL A 6 -7.87 28.49 -9.93
C VAL A 6 -6.40 28.18 -9.65
N SER A 7 -5.77 28.97 -8.82
CA SER A 7 -4.39 28.76 -8.40
C SER A 7 -4.25 27.46 -7.59
N LEU A 8 -5.15 27.21 -6.65
CA LEU A 8 -5.18 25.96 -5.88
C LEU A 8 -5.39 24.73 -6.78
N GLN A 9 -6.26 24.82 -7.78
CA GLN A 9 -6.45 23.74 -8.76
C GLN A 9 -5.18 23.48 -9.57
N SER A 10 -4.49 24.54 -9.99
CA SER A 10 -3.22 24.44 -10.72
C SER A 10 -2.13 23.81 -9.85
N TYR A 11 -2.06 24.16 -8.57
CA TYR A 11 -1.15 23.54 -7.61
C TYR A 11 -1.44 22.05 -7.45
N LEU A 12 -2.69 21.65 -7.22
CA LEU A 12 -3.06 20.24 -7.10
C LEU A 12 -2.73 19.44 -8.37
N SER A 13 -2.95 20.02 -9.55
CA SER A 13 -2.60 19.39 -10.83
C SER A 13 -1.08 19.22 -10.96
N SER A 14 -0.29 20.22 -10.56
CA SER A 14 1.17 20.15 -10.61
C SER A 14 1.77 19.03 -9.73
N LEU A 15 1.06 18.62 -8.67
CA LEU A 15 1.48 17.49 -7.83
C LEU A 15 1.26 16.14 -8.52
N LEU A 16 0.28 16.03 -9.42
CA LEU A 16 -0.05 14.78 -10.13
C LEU A 16 0.72 14.64 -11.45
N GLU A 17 0.95 15.75 -12.16
CA GLU A 17 1.56 15.80 -13.49
C GLU A 17 2.86 14.95 -13.64
N PRO A 18 3.82 14.94 -12.69
CA PRO A 18 5.04 14.14 -12.81
C PRO A 18 4.81 12.63 -12.88
N TYR A 19 3.64 12.16 -12.44
CA TYR A 19 3.31 10.74 -12.33
C TYR A 19 2.26 10.30 -13.35
N GLU A 20 1.66 11.24 -14.09
CA GLU A 20 0.70 10.94 -15.14
C GLU A 20 1.41 10.33 -16.35
N ASP A 21 0.78 9.31 -16.94
CA ASP A 21 1.20 8.67 -18.18
C ASP A 21 0.04 8.75 -19.20
N PRO A 22 -0.02 9.84 -19.97
CA PRO A 22 -1.12 10.06 -20.89
C PRO A 22 -1.21 9.01 -22.02
N GLU A 23 -0.14 8.28 -22.29
CA GLU A 23 -0.13 7.21 -23.29
C GLU A 23 -0.63 5.87 -22.73
N ASN A 24 -0.70 5.73 -21.43
CA ASN A 24 -1.08 4.48 -20.75
C ASN A 24 -2.39 4.62 -19.95
N SER A 25 -3.50 4.30 -20.60
CA SER A 25 -4.83 4.35 -19.96
C SER A 25 -5.01 3.41 -18.76
N ASN A 26 -4.08 2.48 -18.54
CA ASN A 26 -4.09 1.59 -17.37
C ASN A 26 -3.45 2.20 -16.13
N VAL A 27 -2.92 3.42 -16.24
CA VAL A 27 -2.35 4.18 -15.13
C VAL A 27 -3.30 5.33 -14.80
N THR A 28 -3.67 5.44 -13.54
CA THR A 28 -4.47 6.55 -13.02
C THR A 28 -3.76 7.13 -11.80
N VAL A 29 -3.60 8.44 -11.80
CA VAL A 29 -2.96 9.16 -10.70
C VAL A 29 -4.01 9.96 -9.95
N GLY A 30 -3.91 9.99 -8.64
CA GLY A 30 -4.83 10.73 -7.77
C GLY A 30 -4.25 10.88 -6.38
N PHE A 31 -5.05 11.37 -5.46
CA PHE A 31 -4.65 11.53 -4.06
C PHE A 31 -5.15 10.37 -3.20
N ASN A 32 -4.53 10.19 -2.03
CA ASN A 32 -4.96 9.22 -1.02
C ASN A 32 -6.33 9.55 -0.41
N LYS A 33 -6.79 10.78 -0.58
CA LYS A 33 -8.10 11.30 -0.14
C LYS A 33 -8.83 11.93 -1.32
N GLU A 34 -10.15 11.89 -1.27
CA GLU A 34 -10.98 12.61 -2.24
C GLU A 34 -10.84 14.12 -1.99
N VAL A 35 -10.49 14.86 -3.02
CA VAL A 35 -10.34 16.32 -2.99
C VAL A 35 -11.43 16.93 -3.84
N THR A 36 -12.28 17.74 -3.22
CA THR A 36 -13.35 18.45 -3.90
C THR A 36 -13.14 19.96 -3.73
N LEU A 37 -13.15 20.69 -4.83
CA LEU A 37 -13.11 22.15 -4.82
C LEU A 37 -14.53 22.67 -5.01
N GLU A 38 -15.01 23.42 -4.02
CA GLU A 38 -16.34 24.01 -4.06
C GLU A 38 -16.25 25.53 -3.99
N ASN A 39 -16.99 26.20 -4.87
CA ASN A 39 -17.12 27.66 -4.86
C ASN A 39 -18.28 28.04 -3.95
N CYS A 40 -17.96 28.68 -2.84
CA CYS A 40 -18.94 29.15 -1.87
C CYS A 40 -18.67 30.61 -1.47
N ILE A 41 -19.68 31.25 -0.85
CA ILE A 41 -19.56 32.58 -0.28
C ILE A 41 -19.18 32.44 1.19
N TYR A 42 -18.03 32.98 1.55
CA TYR A 42 -17.50 33.00 2.91
C TYR A 42 -17.31 34.39 3.46
N PHE A 43 -17.24 34.54 4.78
CA PHE A 43 -16.87 35.78 5.43
C PHE A 43 -15.38 36.07 5.21
N ASN A 44 -15.06 37.37 5.15
CA ASN A 44 -13.70 37.84 4.83
C ASN A 44 -12.61 37.28 5.78
N ASP A 45 -12.98 37.02 7.03
CA ASP A 45 -12.06 36.53 8.08
C ASP A 45 -11.74 35.00 7.94
N SER A 46 -12.39 34.33 6.97
CA SER A 46 -12.22 32.88 6.76
C SER A 46 -11.20 32.54 5.66
N PHE A 47 -10.64 33.55 4.99
CA PHE A 47 -9.66 33.31 3.91
C PHE A 47 -8.25 33.16 4.47
N GLN A 48 -7.57 32.13 3.95
CA GLN A 48 -6.16 31.85 4.15
C GLN A 48 -5.39 32.22 2.90
N ASP A 49 -4.14 32.64 3.06
CA ASP A 49 -3.24 32.81 1.92
C ASP A 49 -2.98 31.47 1.23
N GLU A 50 -2.81 31.50 -0.09
CA GLU A 50 -2.57 30.34 -0.91
C GLU A 50 -1.37 29.52 -0.39
N ALA A 51 -0.26 30.18 -0.07
CA ALA A 51 0.93 29.54 0.47
C ALA A 51 0.68 28.79 1.80
N ASP A 52 -0.23 29.28 2.64
CA ASP A 52 -0.61 28.60 3.88
C ASP A 52 -1.46 27.37 3.61
N VAL A 53 -2.38 27.44 2.63
CA VAL A 53 -3.20 26.31 2.21
C VAL A 53 -2.32 25.22 1.55
N GLU A 54 -1.40 25.58 0.67
CA GLU A 54 -0.44 24.67 0.07
C GLU A 54 0.43 23.97 1.12
N LYS A 55 0.91 24.74 2.10
CA LYS A 55 1.68 24.21 3.21
C LYS A 55 0.86 23.25 4.09
N GLU A 56 -0.41 23.53 4.31
CA GLU A 56 -1.32 22.63 5.03
C GLU A 56 -1.58 21.35 4.25
N LEU A 57 -1.78 21.43 2.94
CA LEU A 57 -1.99 20.28 2.06
C LEU A 57 -0.74 19.41 1.93
N SER A 58 0.44 20.00 1.79
CA SER A 58 1.74 19.32 1.76
C SER A 58 2.26 18.95 3.15
N GLY A 59 1.62 19.47 4.20
CA GLY A 59 2.02 19.27 5.59
C GLY A 59 1.82 17.85 6.07
N VAL A 60 2.44 17.55 7.18
CA VAL A 60 2.39 16.24 7.83
C VAL A 60 1.32 16.24 8.90
N GLN A 61 0.30 15.39 8.75
CA GLN A 61 -0.77 15.23 9.76
C GLN A 61 -0.31 14.46 10.99
N GLN A 62 0.55 13.46 10.80
CA GLN A 62 1.12 12.70 11.90
C GLN A 62 2.65 12.79 11.85
N GLN A 63 3.25 13.19 12.95
CA GLN A 63 4.69 13.12 13.11
C GLN A 63 5.08 11.68 13.43
N GLU A 64 6.24 11.27 12.95
CA GLU A 64 6.85 10.00 13.32
C GLU A 64 7.00 9.93 14.84
N LYS A 65 6.39 8.90 15.45
CA LYS A 65 6.50 8.63 16.88
C LYS A 65 7.45 7.47 17.08
N ILE A 66 8.51 7.73 17.83
CA ILE A 66 9.48 6.72 18.24
C ILE A 66 9.11 6.23 19.65
N TYR A 67 9.08 4.92 19.82
CA TYR A 67 8.89 4.26 21.09
C TYR A 67 10.21 3.67 21.55
N THR A 68 10.67 4.05 22.75
CA THR A 68 11.86 3.44 23.36
C THR A 68 11.45 2.18 24.14
N VAL A 69 12.03 1.06 23.78
CA VAL A 69 11.74 -0.26 24.36
C VAL A 69 12.12 -0.27 25.83
N GLY A 70 11.16 -0.60 26.68
CA GLY A 70 11.36 -0.75 28.12
C GLY A 70 11.79 -2.17 28.50
N ALA A 71 12.27 -2.34 29.73
CA ALA A 71 12.60 -3.66 30.29
C ALA A 71 11.32 -4.53 30.39
N GLY A 72 11.33 -5.71 29.78
CA GLY A 72 10.20 -6.63 29.74
C GLY A 72 9.19 -6.37 28.61
N ASP A 73 9.43 -5.38 27.75
CA ASP A 73 8.61 -5.18 26.57
C ASP A 73 8.81 -6.30 25.54
N THR A 74 7.73 -6.62 24.85
CA THR A 74 7.71 -7.49 23.68
C THR A 74 7.13 -6.73 22.49
N LEU A 75 7.44 -7.14 21.28
CA LEU A 75 6.85 -6.50 20.09
C LEU A 75 5.32 -6.49 20.13
N TRP A 76 4.72 -7.53 20.71
CA TRP A 76 3.27 -7.61 20.90
C TRP A 76 2.74 -6.57 21.89
N SER A 77 3.41 -6.43 23.05
CA SER A 77 3.01 -5.43 24.06
C SER A 77 3.20 -4.00 23.56
N ILE A 78 4.26 -3.75 22.76
CA ILE A 78 4.53 -2.45 22.16
C ILE A 78 3.46 -2.12 21.11
N ALA A 79 3.11 -3.07 20.24
CA ALA A 79 2.03 -2.89 19.26
C ALA A 79 0.72 -2.54 19.98
N GLN A 80 0.33 -3.30 21.00
CA GLN A 80 -0.90 -3.07 21.76
C GLN A 80 -0.92 -1.72 22.49
N LYS A 81 0.21 -1.29 23.08
CA LYS A 81 0.34 0.01 23.75
C LYS A 81 0.18 1.20 22.81
N ASN A 82 0.41 1.00 21.51
CA ASN A 82 0.32 2.04 20.49
C ASN A 82 -0.87 1.83 19.51
N ASP A 83 -1.88 1.05 19.90
CA ASP A 83 -3.09 0.76 19.12
C ASP A 83 -2.79 0.17 17.72
N LEU A 84 -1.70 -0.58 17.61
CA LEU A 84 -1.26 -1.27 16.41
C LEU A 84 -1.51 -2.77 16.50
N THR A 85 -1.69 -3.39 15.34
CA THR A 85 -1.50 -4.84 15.24
C THR A 85 0.01 -5.16 15.19
N PHE A 86 0.39 -6.37 15.59
CA PHE A 86 1.78 -6.82 15.44
C PHE A 86 2.31 -6.68 14.02
N ARG A 87 1.49 -7.02 13.04
CA ARG A 87 1.81 -6.87 11.63
C ARG A 87 1.99 -5.39 11.25
N GLY A 88 1.10 -4.52 11.72
CA GLY A 88 1.19 -3.08 11.50
C GLY A 88 2.49 -2.49 12.06
N LEU A 89 2.92 -2.91 13.27
CA LEU A 89 4.20 -2.50 13.83
C LEU A 89 5.39 -2.95 12.95
N CYS A 90 5.36 -4.18 12.44
CA CYS A 90 6.42 -4.69 11.54
C CYS A 90 6.45 -3.96 10.18
N GLU A 91 5.31 -3.52 9.68
CA GLU A 91 5.21 -2.75 8.43
C GLU A 91 5.68 -1.29 8.59
N LEU A 92 5.56 -0.74 9.80
CA LEU A 92 6.02 0.61 10.10
C LEU A 92 7.54 0.72 10.18
N ASP A 93 8.21 -0.20 10.85
CA ASP A 93 9.65 -0.17 11.02
C ASP A 93 10.35 -1.11 10.02
N THR A 94 10.65 -0.59 8.87
CA THR A 94 11.28 -1.34 7.77
C THR A 94 12.79 -1.41 7.87
N ASN A 95 13.40 -0.72 8.84
CA ASN A 95 14.87 -0.64 8.98
C ASN A 95 15.35 -0.77 10.43
N PHE A 96 14.69 -1.58 11.23
CA PHE A 96 15.13 -1.87 12.59
C PHE A 96 16.48 -2.59 12.59
N LYS A 97 17.52 -1.94 13.13
CA LYS A 97 18.90 -2.47 13.16
C LYS A 97 19.42 -2.96 11.79
N GLY A 98 19.03 -2.30 10.70
CA GLY A 98 19.48 -2.61 9.34
C GLY A 98 18.65 -3.70 8.62
N ALA A 99 17.54 -4.14 9.18
CA ALA A 99 16.63 -5.10 8.56
C ALA A 99 15.16 -4.77 8.93
N PRO A 100 14.18 -5.21 8.11
CA PRO A 100 12.77 -5.05 8.47
C PRO A 100 12.42 -5.78 9.77
N LEU A 101 11.64 -5.09 10.62
CA LEU A 101 11.16 -5.67 11.86
C LEU A 101 10.25 -6.89 11.57
N ASN A 102 10.44 -7.98 12.30
CA ASN A 102 9.67 -9.22 12.14
C ASN A 102 9.62 -10.01 13.44
N GLU A 103 8.89 -11.14 13.46
CA GLU A 103 8.73 -12.01 14.65
C GLU A 103 10.04 -12.49 15.29
N LYS A 104 11.10 -12.58 14.51
CA LYS A 104 12.42 -13.05 14.95
C LYS A 104 13.35 -11.91 15.37
N SER A 105 12.89 -10.67 15.21
CA SER A 105 13.70 -9.51 15.60
C SER A 105 13.89 -9.47 17.12
N ASN A 106 15.14 -9.40 17.54
CA ASN A 106 15.49 -9.34 18.95
C ASN A 106 15.53 -7.88 19.38
N ILE A 107 14.55 -7.48 20.21
CA ILE A 107 14.49 -6.16 20.82
C ILE A 107 15.11 -6.18 22.23
N GLN A 108 15.74 -5.09 22.60
CA GLN A 108 16.37 -4.89 23.89
C GLN A 108 15.89 -3.57 24.51
N ALA A 109 15.91 -3.49 25.84
CA ALA A 109 15.62 -2.23 26.52
C ALA A 109 16.58 -1.13 26.03
N GLY A 110 16.03 0.01 25.64
CA GLY A 110 16.73 1.13 25.03
C GLY A 110 16.73 1.15 23.50
N ASP A 111 16.25 0.10 22.84
CA ASP A 111 16.03 0.14 21.39
C ASP A 111 14.89 1.13 21.06
N GLU A 112 14.97 1.72 19.89
CA GLU A 112 13.96 2.64 19.36
C GLU A 112 13.19 1.97 18.23
N LEU A 113 11.86 2.04 18.28
CA LEU A 113 10.95 1.50 17.25
C LEU A 113 10.03 2.60 16.74
N ILE A 114 9.82 2.63 15.44
CA ILE A 114 8.85 3.51 14.81
C ILE A 114 7.45 2.93 15.05
N VAL A 115 6.61 3.65 15.79
CA VAL A 115 5.23 3.23 16.12
C VAL A 115 4.17 4.07 15.40
N THR A 116 4.59 5.12 14.69
CA THR A 116 3.70 5.89 13.80
C THR A 116 4.57 6.49 12.71
N LYS A 117 4.20 6.29 11.45
CA LYS A 117 4.87 6.97 10.33
C LYS A 117 4.32 8.36 10.14
N GLN A 118 5.20 9.22 9.63
CA GLN A 118 4.84 10.51 9.12
C GLN A 118 3.89 10.33 7.92
N GLU A 119 2.68 10.86 8.01
CA GLU A 119 1.73 10.86 6.90
C GLU A 119 1.50 12.30 6.42
N ALA A 120 1.68 12.52 5.13
CA ALA A 120 1.31 13.78 4.50
C ALA A 120 -0.22 13.93 4.51
N THR A 121 -0.69 15.18 4.60
CA THR A 121 -2.12 15.51 4.52
C THR A 121 -2.70 15.02 3.21
N LEU A 122 -1.97 15.23 2.12
CA LEU A 122 -2.29 14.79 0.78
C LEU A 122 -1.09 14.03 0.20
N GLU A 123 -1.31 12.78 -0.21
CA GLU A 123 -0.29 11.96 -0.85
C GLU A 123 -0.76 11.51 -2.23
N VAL A 124 0.15 11.55 -3.18
CA VAL A 124 -0.10 11.04 -4.52
C VAL A 124 -0.13 9.50 -4.50
N ARG A 125 -1.12 8.94 -5.17
CA ARG A 125 -1.32 7.50 -5.35
C ARG A 125 -1.35 7.19 -6.84
N ILE A 126 -0.57 6.21 -7.25
CA ILE A 126 -0.50 5.74 -8.63
C ILE A 126 -1.20 4.39 -8.70
N THR A 127 -2.32 4.34 -9.39
CA THR A 127 -3.10 3.12 -9.57
C THR A 127 -2.80 2.54 -10.94
N LYS A 128 -2.37 1.27 -10.99
CA LYS A 128 -2.08 0.55 -12.23
C LYS A 128 -3.00 -0.65 -12.36
N VAL A 129 -3.59 -0.82 -13.53
CA VAL A 129 -4.33 -2.03 -13.89
C VAL A 129 -3.41 -2.93 -14.69
N GLU A 130 -3.06 -4.08 -14.13
CA GLU A 130 -2.16 -5.04 -14.74
C GLU A 130 -2.89 -6.35 -15.00
N THR A 131 -2.58 -6.95 -16.16
CA THR A 131 -3.15 -8.24 -16.56
C THR A 131 -2.03 -9.21 -16.88
N TRP A 132 -2.09 -10.40 -16.29
CA TRP A 132 -1.13 -11.48 -16.56
C TRP A 132 -1.84 -12.82 -16.66
N GLN A 133 -1.12 -13.81 -17.16
CA GLN A 133 -1.59 -15.20 -17.21
C GLN A 133 -0.88 -16.04 -16.16
N GLU A 134 -1.64 -16.92 -15.52
CA GLU A 134 -1.13 -17.88 -14.54
C GLU A 134 -1.55 -19.29 -14.97
N GLU A 135 -0.63 -20.23 -14.84
CA GLU A 135 -0.91 -21.63 -15.11
C GLU A 135 -1.71 -22.26 -13.97
N ILE A 136 -2.75 -23.00 -14.34
CA ILE A 136 -3.51 -23.86 -13.42
C ILE A 136 -2.99 -25.28 -13.60
N PRO A 137 -2.33 -25.85 -12.59
CA PRO A 137 -1.86 -27.23 -12.71
C PRO A 137 -3.02 -28.19 -12.86
N TYR A 138 -2.86 -29.19 -13.74
CA TYR A 138 -3.84 -30.23 -13.90
C TYR A 138 -3.90 -31.14 -12.67
N THR A 139 -5.07 -31.73 -12.41
CA THR A 139 -5.27 -32.74 -11.38
C THR A 139 -5.17 -34.14 -12.00
N THR A 140 -4.63 -35.12 -11.24
CA THR A 140 -4.53 -36.50 -11.67
C THR A 140 -5.64 -37.32 -11.01
N GLU A 141 -6.42 -37.99 -11.84
CA GLU A 141 -7.37 -39.00 -11.39
C GLU A 141 -6.76 -40.38 -11.59
N THR A 142 -6.96 -41.26 -10.61
CA THR A 142 -6.50 -42.67 -10.69
C THR A 142 -7.71 -43.57 -10.75
N THR A 143 -7.79 -44.41 -11.79
CA THR A 143 -8.81 -45.41 -11.95
C THR A 143 -8.17 -46.83 -11.87
N THR A 144 -8.93 -47.79 -11.42
CA THR A 144 -8.49 -49.20 -11.39
C THR A 144 -8.92 -49.89 -12.67
N SER A 145 -8.05 -50.76 -13.19
CA SER A 145 -8.34 -51.62 -14.33
C SER A 145 -7.94 -53.08 -14.02
N ASN A 146 -8.73 -54.05 -14.48
CA ASN A 146 -8.44 -55.45 -14.33
C ASN A 146 -7.50 -56.01 -15.43
N GLU A 147 -7.05 -55.14 -16.36
CA GLU A 147 -6.18 -55.50 -17.47
C GLU A 147 -4.71 -55.62 -17.08
N TYR A 148 -4.33 -55.12 -15.91
CA TYR A 148 -2.93 -55.06 -15.47
C TYR A 148 -2.73 -55.77 -14.14
N THR A 149 -1.51 -56.25 -13.92
CA THR A 149 -1.10 -56.88 -12.66
C THR A 149 -1.19 -55.88 -11.50
N VAL A 150 -1.59 -56.37 -10.32
CA VAL A 150 -1.69 -55.55 -9.09
C VAL A 150 -0.39 -54.78 -8.83
N GLY A 151 -0.49 -53.49 -8.60
CA GLY A 151 0.64 -52.59 -8.37
C GLY A 151 1.21 -51.88 -9.61
N THR A 152 0.74 -52.25 -10.83
CA THR A 152 1.15 -51.57 -12.07
C THR A 152 0.47 -50.20 -12.15
N LYS A 153 1.27 -49.14 -12.38
CA LYS A 153 0.77 -47.81 -12.68
C LYS A 153 1.09 -47.48 -14.13
N LYS A 154 0.08 -47.09 -14.90
CA LYS A 154 0.22 -46.66 -16.29
C LYS A 154 -0.50 -45.36 -16.50
N THR A 155 0.18 -44.37 -17.06
CA THR A 155 -0.45 -43.11 -17.49
C THR A 155 -1.20 -43.37 -18.79
N VAL A 156 -2.51 -43.21 -18.76
CA VAL A 156 -3.38 -43.40 -19.93
C VAL A 156 -3.46 -42.12 -20.76
N GLN A 157 -3.48 -40.99 -20.05
CA GLN A 157 -3.54 -39.67 -20.67
C GLN A 157 -2.68 -38.71 -19.87
N ASN A 158 -1.85 -37.92 -20.55
CA ASN A 158 -1.09 -36.86 -19.91
C ASN A 158 -2.01 -35.66 -19.61
N GLY A 159 -1.84 -35.07 -18.44
CA GLY A 159 -2.52 -33.83 -18.11
C GLY A 159 -1.92 -32.65 -18.86
N VAL A 160 -2.73 -31.63 -19.07
CA VAL A 160 -2.32 -30.33 -19.64
C VAL A 160 -2.73 -29.26 -18.66
N ASN A 161 -1.80 -28.39 -18.32
CA ASN A 161 -2.10 -27.25 -17.48
C ASN A 161 -3.10 -26.31 -18.16
N GLY A 162 -4.05 -25.81 -17.40
CA GLY A 162 -4.92 -24.73 -17.83
C GLY A 162 -4.21 -23.37 -17.70
N LEU A 163 -4.80 -22.35 -18.30
CA LEU A 163 -4.37 -20.95 -18.14
C LEU A 163 -5.53 -20.14 -17.62
N ARG A 164 -5.27 -19.29 -16.64
CA ARG A 164 -6.21 -18.24 -16.22
C ARG A 164 -5.58 -16.87 -16.42
N GLN A 165 -6.39 -15.94 -16.86
CA GLN A 165 -6.02 -14.55 -16.96
C GLN A 165 -6.45 -13.84 -15.66
N ILE A 166 -5.54 -13.12 -15.05
CA ILE A 166 -5.78 -12.35 -13.84
C ILE A 166 -5.61 -10.88 -14.19
N THR A 167 -6.58 -10.07 -13.81
CA THR A 167 -6.48 -8.61 -13.88
C THR A 167 -6.54 -8.08 -12.46
N ALA A 168 -5.54 -7.31 -12.07
CA ALA A 168 -5.48 -6.69 -10.76
C ALA A 168 -5.25 -5.19 -10.85
N GLN A 169 -5.91 -4.47 -9.96
CA GLN A 169 -5.66 -3.07 -9.70
C GLN A 169 -4.67 -2.97 -8.54
N ARG A 170 -3.53 -2.36 -8.78
CA ARG A 170 -2.47 -2.15 -7.78
C ARG A 170 -2.27 -0.67 -7.53
N VAL A 171 -2.15 -0.29 -6.28
CA VAL A 171 -1.92 1.09 -5.84
C VAL A 171 -0.50 1.21 -5.29
N TYR A 172 0.22 2.20 -5.78
CA TYR A 172 1.61 2.49 -5.40
C TYR A 172 1.70 3.90 -4.82
N ASN A 173 2.71 4.12 -3.99
CA ASN A 173 3.15 5.47 -3.62
C ASN A 173 4.10 6.05 -4.68
N THR A 174 4.56 7.28 -4.47
CA THR A 174 5.52 7.98 -5.35
C THR A 174 6.90 7.31 -5.39
N ASP A 175 7.26 6.52 -4.37
CA ASP A 175 8.52 5.76 -4.31
C ASP A 175 8.43 4.41 -5.04
N GLY A 176 7.27 4.08 -5.63
CA GLY A 176 7.03 2.82 -6.31
C GLY A 176 6.73 1.65 -5.39
N ILE A 177 6.48 1.90 -4.10
CA ILE A 177 6.11 0.85 -3.14
C ILE A 177 4.62 0.51 -3.31
N GLN A 178 4.31 -0.77 -3.51
CA GLN A 178 2.93 -1.24 -3.60
C GLN A 178 2.25 -1.17 -2.24
N LEU A 179 1.14 -0.46 -2.18
CA LEU A 179 0.34 -0.23 -0.96
C LEU A 179 -0.84 -1.17 -0.85
N SER A 180 -1.49 -1.45 -1.97
CA SER A 180 -2.64 -2.34 -2.00
C SER A 180 -2.80 -3.03 -3.35
N GLN A 181 -3.55 -4.13 -3.36
CA GLN A 181 -3.94 -4.86 -4.56
C GLN A 181 -5.38 -5.34 -4.43
N LYS A 182 -6.13 -5.20 -5.52
CA LYS A 182 -7.48 -5.75 -5.66
C LYS A 182 -7.54 -6.55 -6.98
N ILE A 183 -7.94 -7.81 -6.89
CA ILE A 183 -8.14 -8.75 -8.01
C ILE A 183 -9.62 -8.82 -8.35
#